data_cab44b663d1c8f07bd987f4cbaab9164
#
_entry.id   cab44b663d1c8f07bd987f4cbaab9164
#
_cell.length_a   1.000
_cell.length_b   1.000
_cell.length_c   1.000
_cell.angle_alpha   90.00
_cell.angle_beta   90.00
_cell.angle_gamma   90.00
#
_symmetry.space_group_name_H-M   'P 1'
#
loop_
_entity.id
_entity.type
_entity.pdbx_description
1 polymer ?
#
loop_
_entity_poly.entity_id
_entity_poly.type
_entity_poly.pdbx_seq_one_letter_code
_entity_poly.pdbx_strand_id
1 'polypeptide(L)'
;MIKGTFWLEEKPEGGVTIWIEDYEVESFGGADYEWCYSFDPANTAKLTNILSQSNSGSLKQMIETEFGIHLDKKSAKLWLDENGVEYEFFSWVHYN
;
A
#
# COMPACT_ATOMS: atom_id res chain seq x y z
N MET A 1 -6.57 -8.65 -12.32
CA MET A 1 -5.31 -8.89 -11.57
C MET A 1 -4.33 -7.77 -11.82
N ILE A 2 -3.69 -7.27 -10.78
CA ILE A 2 -2.68 -6.22 -10.89
C ILE A 2 -1.39 -6.80 -11.46
N LYS A 3 -0.92 -6.24 -12.57
CA LYS A 3 0.37 -6.59 -13.17
C LYS A 3 1.36 -5.51 -12.78
N GLY A 4 1.99 -5.67 -11.67
CA GLY A 4 2.88 -4.63 -11.23
C GLY A 4 3.67 -5.03 -10.02
N THR A 5 4.09 -4.05 -9.27
CA THR A 5 4.89 -4.27 -8.07
C THR A 5 4.46 -3.33 -6.96
N PHE A 6 4.79 -3.68 -5.74
CA PHE A 6 4.70 -2.73 -4.66
C PHE A 6 5.97 -2.72 -3.85
N TRP A 7 6.24 -1.59 -3.20
CA TRP A 7 7.40 -1.45 -2.33
C TRP A 7 7.10 -0.45 -1.22
N LEU A 8 7.91 -0.51 -0.17
CA LEU A 8 7.82 0.41 0.96
C LEU A 8 8.98 1.38 0.94
N GLU A 9 8.67 2.62 1.24
CA GLU A 9 9.67 3.65 1.45
C GLU A 9 9.59 4.12 2.90
N GLU A 10 10.66 3.94 3.66
CA GLU A 10 10.73 4.44 5.02
C GLU A 10 11.15 5.90 5.01
N LYS A 11 10.45 6.72 5.77
CA LYS A 11 10.75 8.13 5.87
C LYS A 11 11.67 8.39 7.07
N PRO A 12 12.54 9.43 7.00
CA PRO A 12 13.47 9.74 8.10
C PRO A 12 12.77 9.97 9.44
N GLU A 13 11.57 10.52 9.46
CA GLU A 13 10.81 10.80 10.68
C GLU A 13 10.12 9.57 11.27
N GLY A 14 10.18 8.41 10.62
CA GLY A 14 9.58 7.16 11.09
C GLY A 14 8.27 6.78 10.42
N GLY A 15 7.77 7.58 9.50
CA GLY A 15 6.61 7.23 8.69
C GLY A 15 6.99 6.27 7.57
N VAL A 16 5.98 5.77 6.85
CA VAL A 16 6.20 4.88 5.71
C VAL A 16 5.26 5.24 4.58
N THR A 17 5.70 5.07 3.35
CA THR A 17 4.86 5.16 2.16
C THR A 17 4.82 3.80 1.49
N ILE A 18 3.63 3.33 1.18
CA ILE A 18 3.43 2.10 0.40
C ILE A 18 3.14 2.54 -1.03
N TRP A 19 4.00 2.14 -1.95
CA TRP A 19 3.88 2.45 -3.38
C TRP A 19 3.39 1.23 -4.13
N ILE A 20 2.41 1.41 -5.00
CA ILE A 20 1.91 0.36 -5.87
C ILE A 20 1.94 0.87 -7.31
N GLU A 21 2.42 0.02 -8.22
CA GLU A 21 2.47 0.35 -9.64
C GLU A 21 1.80 -0.78 -10.42
N ASP A 22 0.80 -0.44 -11.23
CA ASP A 22 0.07 -1.36 -12.08
C ASP A 22 0.36 -0.98 -13.52
N TYR A 23 0.87 -1.92 -14.30
CA TYR A 23 1.34 -1.66 -15.66
C TYR A 23 0.25 -1.97 -16.68
N GLU A 24 0.20 -1.15 -17.73
CA GLU A 24 -0.65 -1.38 -18.91
C GLU A 24 -2.14 -1.52 -18.55
N VAL A 25 -2.64 -0.59 -17.75
CA VAL A 25 -4.06 -0.60 -17.32
C VAL A 25 -4.96 -0.28 -18.51
N GLU A 26 -5.80 -1.22 -18.92
CA GLU A 26 -6.69 -1.08 -20.08
C GLU A 26 -7.62 0.13 -19.98
N SER A 27 -8.17 0.38 -18.81
CA SER A 27 -9.08 1.52 -18.58
C SER A 27 -8.39 2.88 -18.79
N PHE A 28 -7.07 2.91 -18.85
CA PHE A 28 -6.27 4.11 -19.12
C PHE A 28 -5.54 4.02 -20.47
N GLY A 29 -6.07 3.24 -21.41
CA GLY A 29 -5.49 3.12 -22.76
C GLY A 29 -4.13 2.43 -22.79
N GLY A 30 -3.87 1.52 -21.85
CA GLY A 30 -2.58 0.81 -21.74
C GLY A 30 -1.51 1.59 -20.98
N ALA A 31 -1.87 2.72 -20.37
CA ALA A 31 -0.94 3.49 -19.55
C ALA A 31 -0.67 2.81 -18.21
N ASP A 32 0.46 3.13 -17.60
CA ASP A 32 0.78 2.64 -16.26
C ASP A 32 0.06 3.50 -15.21
N TYR A 33 -0.43 2.86 -14.18
CA TYR A 33 -1.08 3.53 -13.07
C TYR A 33 -0.29 3.32 -11.79
N GLU A 34 0.02 4.43 -11.10
CA GLU A 34 0.78 4.40 -9.86
C GLU A 34 -0.04 5.07 -8.76
N TRP A 35 -0.05 4.48 -7.58
CA TRP A 35 -0.67 5.11 -6.41
C TRP A 35 0.12 4.78 -5.15
N CYS A 36 -0.13 5.57 -4.11
CA CYS A 36 0.54 5.34 -2.84
C CYS A 36 -0.34 5.70 -1.66
N TYR A 37 -0.03 5.06 -0.54
CA TYR A 37 -0.58 5.36 0.76
C TYR A 37 0.56 5.84 1.64
N SER A 38 0.45 7.06 2.17
CA SER A 38 1.49 7.64 3.01
C SER A 38 1.01 7.75 4.45
N PHE A 39 1.83 7.28 5.38
CA PHE A 39 1.51 7.23 6.81
C PHE A 39 2.52 8.04 7.59
N ASP A 40 2.04 8.84 8.54
CA ASP A 40 2.91 9.51 9.50
C ASP A 40 3.46 8.50 10.53
N PRO A 41 4.40 8.87 11.40
CA PRO A 41 4.96 7.92 12.38
C PRO A 41 3.90 7.27 13.28
N ALA A 42 2.93 8.03 13.76
CA ALA A 42 1.89 7.51 14.64
C ALA A 42 1.01 6.47 13.94
N ASN A 43 0.58 6.75 12.71
CA ASN A 43 -0.24 5.82 11.93
C ASN A 43 0.58 4.64 11.40
N THR A 44 1.86 4.81 11.13
CA THR A 44 2.76 3.71 10.81
C THR A 44 2.87 2.72 11.96
N ALA A 45 3.00 3.23 13.20
CA ALA A 45 3.03 2.40 14.39
C ALA A 45 1.71 1.66 14.59
N LYS A 46 0.60 2.35 14.39
CA LYS A 46 -0.75 1.77 14.49
C LYS A 46 -0.94 0.64 13.46
N LEU A 47 -0.58 0.89 12.22
CA LEU A 47 -0.66 -0.09 11.12
C LEU A 47 0.18 -1.34 11.47
N THR A 48 1.42 -1.14 11.89
CA THR A 48 2.32 -2.22 12.26
C THR A 48 1.76 -3.04 13.42
N ASN A 49 1.26 -2.37 14.44
CA ASN A 49 0.71 -3.03 15.62
C ASN A 49 -0.51 -3.89 15.27
N ILE A 50 -1.43 -3.37 14.48
CA ILE A 50 -2.63 -4.11 14.08
C ILE A 50 -2.26 -5.31 13.22
N LEU A 51 -1.39 -5.14 12.24
CA LEU A 51 -0.95 -6.23 11.37
C LEU A 51 -0.23 -7.33 12.15
N SER A 52 0.55 -6.96 13.16
CA SER A 52 1.31 -7.92 13.98
C SER A 52 0.44 -8.82 14.86
N GLN A 53 -0.83 -8.49 15.02
CA GLN A 53 -1.77 -9.34 15.78
C GLN A 53 -2.10 -10.64 15.05
N SER A 54 -2.02 -10.64 13.72
CA SER A 54 -2.35 -11.81 12.89
C SER A 54 -1.22 -12.24 11.96
N ASN A 55 -0.15 -11.46 11.87
CA ASN A 55 0.95 -11.71 10.95
C ASN A 55 2.29 -11.53 11.67
N SER A 56 3.36 -12.02 11.07
CA SER A 56 4.71 -11.88 11.62
C SER A 56 5.70 -11.46 10.53
N GLY A 57 6.88 -11.04 10.95
CA GLY A 57 7.94 -10.63 10.06
C GLY A 57 8.01 -9.11 9.89
N SER A 58 8.61 -8.65 8.81
CA SER A 58 8.73 -7.23 8.51
C SER A 58 7.38 -6.63 8.14
N LEU A 59 7.27 -5.31 8.18
CA LEU A 59 6.05 -4.62 7.77
C LEU A 59 5.66 -5.01 6.33
N LYS A 60 6.62 -5.07 5.43
CA LYS A 60 6.37 -5.50 4.04
C LYS A 60 5.81 -6.91 3.97
N GLN A 61 6.39 -7.84 4.73
CA GLN A 61 5.91 -9.22 4.78
C GLN A 61 4.49 -9.32 5.34
N MET A 62 4.19 -8.57 6.37
CA MET A 62 2.85 -8.52 6.96
C MET A 62 1.82 -7.96 5.98
N ILE A 63 2.18 -6.94 5.23
CA ILE A 63 1.31 -6.36 4.21
C ILE A 63 1.07 -7.38 3.09
N GLU A 64 2.10 -8.07 2.64
CA GLU A 64 1.97 -9.12 1.61
C GLU A 64 1.04 -10.24 2.07
N THR A 65 1.16 -10.65 3.32
CA THR A 65 0.33 -11.71 3.89
C THR A 65 -1.13 -11.28 3.99
N GLU A 66 -1.37 -10.06 4.46
CA GLU A 66 -2.72 -9.54 4.68
C GLU A 66 -3.44 -9.17 3.38
N PHE A 67 -2.74 -8.51 2.48
CA PHE A 67 -3.33 -7.91 1.27
C PHE A 67 -2.95 -8.59 -0.05
N GLY A 68 -2.01 -9.53 -0.03
CA GLY A 68 -1.47 -10.16 -1.23
C GLY A 68 -0.23 -9.43 -1.74
N ILE A 69 0.58 -10.14 -2.55
CA ILE A 69 1.87 -9.60 -3.03
C ILE A 69 1.70 -8.38 -3.97
N HIS A 70 0.53 -8.22 -4.58
CA HIS A 70 0.23 -7.05 -5.41
C HIS A 70 -0.90 -6.21 -4.81
N LEU A 71 -1.18 -6.38 -3.51
CA LEU A 71 -2.28 -5.72 -2.83
C LEU A 71 -3.64 -5.99 -3.51
N ASP A 72 -3.80 -7.20 -4.02
CA ASP A 72 -4.98 -7.62 -4.77
C ASP A 72 -5.93 -8.55 -4.01
N LYS A 73 -5.56 -8.92 -2.77
CA LYS A 73 -6.32 -9.87 -1.96
C LYS A 73 -7.53 -9.23 -1.30
N LYS A 74 -7.40 -7.99 -0.86
CA LYS A 74 -8.48 -7.21 -0.24
C LYS A 74 -8.21 -5.71 -0.42
N SER A 75 -9.24 -4.90 -0.26
CA SER A 75 -9.10 -3.45 -0.35
C SER A 75 -8.31 -2.90 0.85
N ALA A 76 -7.12 -2.37 0.58
CA ALA A 76 -6.31 -1.73 1.61
C ALA A 76 -7.03 -0.50 2.19
N LYS A 77 -7.66 0.28 1.34
CA LYS A 77 -8.38 1.50 1.74
C LYS A 77 -9.50 1.19 2.73
N LEU A 78 -10.31 0.20 2.42
CA LEU A 78 -11.41 -0.22 3.29
C LEU A 78 -10.87 -0.75 4.63
N TRP A 79 -9.84 -1.58 4.57
CA TRP A 79 -9.20 -2.13 5.78
C TRP A 79 -8.63 -1.02 6.67
N LEU A 80 -7.95 -0.04 6.08
CA LEU A 80 -7.38 1.09 6.83
C LEU A 80 -8.48 1.90 7.50
N ASP A 81 -9.56 2.18 6.79
CA ASP A 81 -10.69 2.93 7.32
C ASP A 81 -11.37 2.17 8.47
N GLU A 82 -11.58 0.88 8.31
CA GLU A 82 -12.20 0.04 9.34
C GLU A 82 -11.35 -0.07 10.60
N ASN A 83 -10.03 0.01 10.46
CA ASN A 83 -9.11 -0.10 11.59
C ASN A 83 -8.65 1.25 12.14
N GLY A 84 -9.21 2.34 11.63
CA GLY A 84 -8.91 3.68 12.11
C GLY A 84 -7.48 4.15 11.86
N VAL A 85 -6.85 3.63 10.80
CA VAL A 85 -5.50 4.05 10.39
C VAL A 85 -5.64 5.19 9.39
N GLU A 86 -5.15 6.36 9.72
CA GLU A 86 -5.21 7.52 8.84
C GLU A 86 -4.03 7.51 7.86
N TYR A 87 -4.27 7.98 6.66
CA TYR A 87 -3.29 7.98 5.59
C TYR A 87 -3.59 9.09 4.58
N GLU A 88 -2.58 9.44 3.78
CA GLU A 88 -2.76 10.28 2.60
C GLU A 88 -2.67 9.37 1.37
N PHE A 89 -3.52 9.64 0.39
CA PHE A 89 -3.57 8.84 -0.84
C PHE A 89 -3.26 9.72 -2.04
N PHE A 90 -2.35 9.24 -2.88
CA PHE A 90 -1.99 9.91 -4.13
C PHE A 90 -2.01 8.91 -5.27
N SER A 91 -2.38 9.37 -6.46
CA SER A 91 -2.36 8.51 -7.64
C SER A 91 -1.96 9.28 -8.89
N TRP A 92 -1.33 8.59 -9.81
CA TRP A 92 -0.87 9.16 -11.09
C TRP A 92 -1.09 8.14 -12.20
N VAL A 93 -1.32 8.66 -13.41
CA VAL A 93 -1.37 7.85 -14.63
C VAL A 93 -0.19 8.27 -15.50
N HIS A 94 0.63 7.30 -15.89
CA HIS A 94 1.80 7.54 -16.74
C HIS A 94 1.49 7.04 -18.15
N TYR A 95 1.36 7.97 -19.09
CA TYR A 95 1.10 7.65 -20.50
C TYR A 95 2.42 7.45 -21.25
N ASN A 96 2.49 6.40 -22.04
CA ASN A 96 3.67 6.09 -22.85
C ASN A 96 3.60 6.76 -24.21
#